data_6fd529e135c7785a795d3fff28ee609e
#
_entry.id   6fd529e135c7785a795d3fff28ee609e
#
_cell.length_a   1.000
_cell.length_b   1.000
_cell.length_c   1.000
_cell.angle_alpha   90.00
_cell.angle_beta   90.00
_cell.angle_gamma   90.00
#
_symmetry.space_group_name_H-M   'P 1'
#
loop_
_entity.id
_entity.type
_entity.pdbx_description
1 polymer ?
#
loop_
_entity_poly.entity_id
_entity_poly.type
_entity_poly.pdbx_seq_one_letter_code
_entity_poly.pdbx_strand_id
1 'polypeptide(L)'
;PNFYVAAPSLNGTTAPTAEAAEGLIRAAKESGYDLMKIHPGIPLDAWDRMAEVAEEVNLTFGGHVPADVGLVHAIETGMSTVDHLDGYVQAIASDNVQAQVNAGTISLGGLVEGVDEGKLAEIVQLTIDNDVYVVPTMYLWENLYGFPDADAILSQPEMKYVSQSQRDAWRRQSGGNARGGEEEVAAYLALRKQVLKELSDAGAGILMGTDSPQMFNVPGYALHRELQVVAEAGISNYEILKSGTAWVGKYVA
;
A
#
# COMPACT_ATOMS: atom_id res chain seq x y z
N PRO A 1 -14.43 -11.40 19.59
CA PRO A 1 -13.77 -11.15 18.30
C PRO A 1 -12.33 -11.60 18.37
N ASN A 2 -11.82 -12.19 17.30
CA ASN A 2 -10.41 -12.47 17.16
C ASN A 2 -9.72 -11.23 16.58
N PHE A 3 -8.54 -10.90 17.06
CA PHE A 3 -7.69 -9.85 16.52
C PHE A 3 -6.46 -10.47 15.90
N TYR A 4 -6.08 -10.02 14.72
CA TYR A 4 -4.84 -10.30 14.06
C TYR A 4 -3.97 -9.04 14.19
N VAL A 5 -2.88 -9.13 14.95
CA VAL A 5 -2.19 -7.93 15.47
C VAL A 5 -0.77 -7.86 14.93
N ALA A 6 -0.45 -6.74 14.28
CA ALA A 6 0.91 -6.43 13.88
C ALA A 6 1.75 -5.93 15.06
N ALA A 7 3.03 -6.31 15.06
CA ALA A 7 4.04 -5.72 15.95
C ALA A 7 4.26 -4.23 15.62
N PRO A 8 4.87 -3.47 16.55
CA PRO A 8 5.36 -2.14 16.23
C PRO A 8 6.25 -2.15 14.99
N SER A 9 6.04 -1.20 14.07
CA SER A 9 6.58 -1.27 12.73
C SER A 9 8.10 -1.19 12.65
N LEU A 10 8.68 -2.00 11.73
CA LEU A 10 10.03 -1.80 11.24
C LEU A 10 10.07 -0.65 10.23
N ASN A 11 11.08 0.21 10.37
CA ASN A 11 11.37 1.29 9.42
C ASN A 11 12.88 1.61 9.44
N GLY A 12 13.33 2.51 8.59
CA GLY A 12 14.74 2.87 8.49
C GLY A 12 15.38 3.41 9.79
N THR A 13 14.58 3.86 10.75
CA THR A 13 15.09 4.31 12.06
C THR A 13 15.18 3.15 13.06
N THR A 14 14.21 2.25 13.09
CA THR A 14 14.15 1.13 14.05
C THR A 14 14.97 -0.07 13.59
N ALA A 15 15.13 -0.27 12.28
CA ALA A 15 15.89 -1.36 11.67
C ALA A 15 16.93 -0.83 10.65
N PRO A 16 17.91 0.00 11.10
CA PRO A 16 18.92 0.56 10.21
C PRO A 16 20.02 -0.43 9.83
N THR A 17 20.07 -1.62 10.44
CA THR A 17 21.06 -2.67 10.21
C THR A 17 20.42 -4.05 10.25
N ALA A 18 21.07 -5.02 9.62
CA ALA A 18 20.67 -6.42 9.65
C ALA A 18 20.47 -6.97 11.07
N GLU A 19 21.38 -6.64 12.00
CA GLU A 19 21.31 -7.08 13.41
C GLU A 19 20.08 -6.48 14.14
N ALA A 20 19.79 -5.20 13.91
CA ALA A 20 18.62 -4.55 14.50
C ALA A 20 17.31 -5.16 13.96
N ALA A 21 17.25 -5.42 12.66
CA ALA A 21 16.12 -6.04 12.01
C ALA A 21 15.85 -7.45 12.55
N GLU A 22 16.88 -8.31 12.66
CA GLU A 22 16.78 -9.63 13.26
C GLU A 22 16.24 -9.56 14.70
N GLY A 23 16.81 -8.68 15.54
CA GLY A 23 16.39 -8.56 16.93
C GLY A 23 14.90 -8.22 17.06
N LEU A 24 14.39 -7.34 16.20
CA LEU A 24 12.97 -6.95 16.20
C LEU A 24 12.03 -8.07 15.75
N ILE A 25 12.41 -8.85 14.73
CA ILE A 25 11.61 -10.01 14.28
C ILE A 25 11.51 -11.06 15.39
N ARG A 26 12.63 -11.42 16.01
CA ARG A 26 12.63 -12.40 17.12
C ARG A 26 11.80 -11.92 18.31
N ALA A 27 11.96 -10.65 18.70
CA ALA A 27 11.17 -10.04 19.77
C ALA A 27 9.66 -9.99 19.47
N ALA A 28 9.29 -9.70 18.24
CA ALA A 28 7.89 -9.71 17.80
C ALA A 28 7.29 -11.13 17.92
N LYS A 29 8.01 -12.15 17.46
CA LYS A 29 7.58 -13.54 17.57
C LYS A 29 7.43 -13.98 19.04
N GLU A 30 8.43 -13.68 19.87
CA GLU A 30 8.39 -14.01 21.32
C GLU A 30 7.23 -13.30 22.04
N SER A 31 6.87 -12.09 21.60
CA SER A 31 5.75 -11.32 22.16
C SER A 31 4.37 -11.80 21.67
N GLY A 32 4.32 -12.76 20.73
CA GLY A 32 3.08 -13.37 20.26
C GLY A 32 2.32 -12.51 19.24
N TYR A 33 3.00 -11.60 18.53
CA TYR A 33 2.40 -10.89 17.39
C TYR A 33 2.20 -11.83 16.20
N ASP A 34 1.16 -11.55 15.41
CA ASP A 34 0.79 -12.34 14.24
C ASP A 34 1.54 -11.90 12.98
N LEU A 35 1.94 -10.62 12.90
CA LEU A 35 2.50 -9.98 11.72
C LEU A 35 3.55 -8.93 12.12
N MET A 36 4.62 -8.82 11.33
CA MET A 36 5.50 -7.65 11.38
C MET A 36 5.05 -6.61 10.36
N LYS A 37 4.69 -5.41 10.82
CA LYS A 37 4.38 -4.27 9.93
C LYS A 37 5.66 -3.62 9.42
N ILE A 38 5.74 -3.44 8.10
CA ILE A 38 6.85 -2.77 7.43
C ILE A 38 6.47 -1.32 7.10
N HIS A 39 7.40 -0.38 7.37
CA HIS A 39 7.38 1.01 6.91
C HIS A 39 8.60 1.34 6.05
N PRO A 40 8.59 2.46 5.30
CA PRO A 40 9.69 2.83 4.40
C PRO A 40 11.05 3.02 5.09
N GLY A 41 12.12 2.97 4.27
CA GLY A 41 13.47 3.37 4.66
C GLY A 41 14.35 2.25 5.21
N ILE A 42 13.89 1.00 5.23
CA ILE A 42 14.72 -0.16 5.61
C ILE A 42 15.77 -0.38 4.51
N PRO A 43 17.08 -0.43 4.84
CA PRO A 43 18.14 -0.77 3.88
C PRO A 43 18.03 -2.21 3.38
N LEU A 44 18.55 -2.48 2.19
CA LEU A 44 18.43 -3.80 1.54
C LEU A 44 19.04 -4.93 2.38
N ASP A 45 20.20 -4.74 2.98
CA ASP A 45 20.86 -5.73 3.83
C ASP A 45 20.07 -6.04 5.12
N ALA A 46 19.43 -5.02 5.69
CA ALA A 46 18.53 -5.19 6.83
C ALA A 46 17.24 -5.89 6.43
N TRP A 47 16.72 -5.61 5.22
CA TRP A 47 15.57 -6.32 4.66
C TRP A 47 15.86 -7.81 4.47
N ASP A 48 16.96 -8.14 3.80
CA ASP A 48 17.32 -9.53 3.52
C ASP A 48 17.44 -10.34 4.82
N ARG A 49 18.13 -9.78 5.82
CA ARG A 49 18.24 -10.45 7.12
C ARG A 49 16.89 -10.56 7.84
N MET A 50 16.05 -9.53 7.77
CA MET A 50 14.69 -9.56 8.31
C MET A 50 13.87 -10.69 7.69
N ALA A 51 13.89 -10.80 6.36
CA ALA A 51 13.13 -11.82 5.63
C ALA A 51 13.58 -13.24 5.99
N GLU A 52 14.90 -13.50 6.00
CA GLU A 52 15.47 -14.78 6.44
C GLU A 52 15.00 -15.16 7.85
N VAL A 53 15.10 -14.23 8.80
CA VAL A 53 14.74 -14.50 10.20
C VAL A 53 13.23 -14.66 10.36
N ALA A 54 12.42 -13.92 9.60
CA ALA A 54 10.97 -14.06 9.60
C ALA A 54 10.55 -15.47 9.16
N GLU A 55 11.20 -16.01 8.13
CA GLU A 55 11.02 -17.41 7.70
C GLU A 55 11.46 -18.39 8.79
N GLU A 56 12.68 -18.22 9.36
CA GLU A 56 13.21 -19.08 10.44
C GLU A 56 12.24 -19.23 11.62
N VAL A 57 11.61 -18.11 12.04
CA VAL A 57 10.71 -18.09 13.20
C VAL A 57 9.24 -18.24 12.85
N ASN A 58 8.92 -18.39 11.56
CA ASN A 58 7.56 -18.43 11.04
C ASN A 58 6.73 -17.22 11.53
N LEU A 59 7.19 -16.01 11.22
CA LEU A 59 6.49 -14.76 11.45
C LEU A 59 6.21 -14.08 10.11
N THR A 60 4.95 -13.86 9.79
CA THR A 60 4.53 -13.14 8.59
C THR A 60 4.97 -11.67 8.65
N PHE A 61 5.29 -11.08 7.50
CA PHE A 61 5.56 -9.64 7.40
C PHE A 61 4.89 -9.04 6.17
N GLY A 62 4.55 -7.76 6.26
CA GLY A 62 3.87 -7.03 5.19
C GLY A 62 3.72 -5.55 5.49
N GLY A 63 3.26 -4.79 4.51
CA GLY A 63 3.12 -3.34 4.64
C GLY A 63 3.65 -2.56 3.44
N HIS A 64 4.44 -1.51 3.68
CA HIS A 64 5.10 -0.75 2.64
C HIS A 64 6.25 -1.52 1.98
N VAL A 65 6.50 -1.23 0.71
CA VAL A 65 7.70 -1.68 -0.02
C VAL A 65 8.76 -0.58 0.05
N PRO A 66 9.90 -0.78 0.77
CA PRO A 66 10.97 0.20 0.79
C PRO A 66 11.57 0.41 -0.61
N ALA A 67 11.88 1.67 -0.95
CA ALA A 67 12.37 2.02 -2.29
C ALA A 67 13.68 1.29 -2.66
N ASP A 68 14.57 1.11 -1.68
CA ASP A 68 15.86 0.42 -1.89
C ASP A 68 15.72 -1.10 -2.08
N VAL A 69 14.57 -1.66 -1.70
CA VAL A 69 14.25 -3.09 -1.85
C VAL A 69 13.54 -3.34 -3.18
N GLY A 70 12.52 -2.54 -3.49
CA GLY A 70 11.69 -2.70 -4.67
C GLY A 70 10.68 -3.85 -4.58
N LEU A 71 9.62 -3.77 -5.40
CA LEU A 71 8.48 -4.69 -5.30
C LEU A 71 8.85 -6.15 -5.61
N VAL A 72 9.61 -6.37 -6.67
CA VAL A 72 9.98 -7.74 -7.10
C VAL A 72 10.74 -8.47 -5.99
N HIS A 73 11.78 -7.84 -5.46
CA HIS A 73 12.58 -8.43 -4.38
C HIS A 73 11.76 -8.65 -3.10
N ALA A 74 10.89 -7.70 -2.76
CA ALA A 74 10.02 -7.83 -1.60
C ALA A 74 9.07 -9.04 -1.72
N ILE A 75 8.48 -9.26 -2.89
CA ILE A 75 7.63 -10.42 -3.17
C ILE A 75 8.43 -11.72 -3.10
N GLU A 76 9.57 -11.78 -3.80
CA GLU A 76 10.41 -12.99 -3.88
C GLU A 76 11.02 -13.41 -2.54
N THR A 77 11.17 -12.47 -1.60
CA THR A 77 11.67 -12.73 -0.24
C THR A 77 10.57 -13.00 0.79
N GLY A 78 9.31 -13.20 0.35
CA GLY A 78 8.24 -13.72 1.19
C GLY A 78 7.35 -12.66 1.85
N MET A 79 7.34 -11.42 1.34
CA MET A 79 6.38 -10.41 1.79
C MET A 79 4.94 -10.87 1.56
N SER A 80 4.12 -10.93 2.59
CA SER A 80 2.76 -11.50 2.53
C SER A 80 1.69 -10.49 2.10
N THR A 81 1.86 -9.20 2.42
CA THR A 81 0.96 -8.13 1.98
C THR A 81 1.73 -6.93 1.47
N VAL A 82 1.27 -6.36 0.36
CA VAL A 82 1.73 -5.06 -0.14
C VAL A 82 0.64 -4.02 0.11
N ASP A 83 0.95 -3.04 0.95
CA ASP A 83 0.03 -1.95 1.22
C ASP A 83 0.17 -0.85 0.16
N HIS A 84 -0.92 -0.12 -0.08
CA HIS A 84 -0.96 1.09 -0.88
C HIS A 84 -0.57 0.92 -2.37
N LEU A 85 -0.52 -0.29 -2.90
CA LEU A 85 0.07 -0.59 -4.22
C LEU A 85 1.51 -0.06 -4.34
N ASP A 86 2.26 -0.08 -3.24
CA ASP A 86 3.65 0.40 -3.23
C ASP A 86 4.52 -0.40 -4.20
N GLY A 87 5.29 0.31 -5.00
CA GLY A 87 6.21 -0.29 -5.97
C GLY A 87 5.57 -0.80 -7.26
N TYR A 88 4.25 -1.03 -7.34
CA TYR A 88 3.61 -1.58 -8.54
C TYR A 88 3.81 -0.71 -9.77
N VAL A 89 3.52 0.59 -9.68
CA VAL A 89 3.69 1.53 -10.81
C VAL A 89 5.14 1.65 -11.23
N GLN A 90 6.07 1.59 -10.28
CA GLN A 90 7.51 1.60 -10.55
C GLN A 90 7.98 0.31 -11.21
N ALA A 91 7.47 -0.84 -10.78
CA ALA A 91 7.85 -2.14 -11.31
C ALA A 91 7.40 -2.37 -12.76
N ILE A 92 6.28 -1.76 -13.16
CA ILE A 92 5.77 -1.84 -14.53
C ILE A 92 6.35 -0.77 -15.47
N ALA A 93 7.29 0.04 -15.00
CA ALA A 93 7.96 1.02 -15.84
C ALA A 93 8.87 0.35 -16.87
N SER A 94 8.83 0.85 -18.10
CA SER A 94 9.66 0.36 -19.20
C SER A 94 11.16 0.65 -18.95
N ASP A 95 12.04 -0.10 -19.60
CA ASP A 95 13.48 0.05 -19.44
C ASP A 95 13.98 1.46 -19.80
N ASN A 96 13.26 2.16 -20.68
CA ASN A 96 13.60 3.52 -21.10
C ASN A 96 13.56 4.54 -19.94
N VAL A 97 12.69 4.33 -18.95
CA VAL A 97 12.54 5.24 -17.81
C VAL A 97 13.07 4.64 -16.50
N GLN A 98 13.53 3.38 -16.51
CA GLN A 98 13.96 2.65 -15.32
C GLN A 98 15.09 3.37 -14.56
N ALA A 99 16.02 4.01 -15.26
CA ALA A 99 17.09 4.78 -14.61
C ALA A 99 16.55 5.98 -13.81
N GLN A 100 15.50 6.63 -14.30
CA GLN A 100 14.82 7.74 -13.60
C GLN A 100 13.98 7.24 -12.43
N VAL A 101 13.35 6.06 -12.59
CA VAL A 101 12.61 5.38 -11.50
C VAL A 101 13.57 5.07 -10.36
N ASN A 102 14.70 4.40 -10.65
CA ASN A 102 15.68 4.02 -9.64
C ASN A 102 16.35 5.23 -8.96
N ALA A 103 16.51 6.34 -9.69
CA ALA A 103 17.02 7.59 -9.13
C ALA A 103 15.95 8.40 -8.36
N GLY A 104 14.67 8.00 -8.39
CA GLY A 104 13.57 8.74 -7.79
C GLY A 104 13.32 10.11 -8.44
N THR A 105 13.73 10.30 -9.71
CA THR A 105 13.64 11.58 -10.43
C THR A 105 12.52 11.64 -11.47
N ILE A 106 11.83 10.52 -11.70
CA ILE A 106 10.71 10.45 -12.64
C ILE A 106 9.48 11.22 -12.12
N SER A 107 8.80 11.95 -13.02
CA SER A 107 7.51 12.59 -12.69
C SER A 107 6.37 11.57 -12.70
N LEU A 108 5.20 11.94 -12.17
CA LEU A 108 4.01 11.10 -12.24
C LEU A 108 3.58 10.88 -13.71
N GLY A 109 3.64 11.92 -14.54
CA GLY A 109 3.40 11.81 -15.98
C GLY A 109 4.38 10.87 -16.65
N GLY A 110 5.67 10.97 -16.32
CA GLY A 110 6.70 10.07 -16.83
C GLY A 110 6.47 8.60 -16.46
N LEU A 111 5.95 8.33 -15.26
CA LEU A 111 5.54 6.97 -14.87
C LEU A 111 4.36 6.47 -15.70
N VAL A 112 3.36 7.32 -15.94
CA VAL A 112 2.18 6.95 -16.75
C VAL A 112 2.56 6.68 -18.20
N GLU A 113 3.38 7.55 -18.80
CA GLU A 113 3.85 7.41 -20.18
C GLU A 113 4.84 6.25 -20.35
N GLY A 114 5.54 5.90 -19.28
CA GLY A 114 6.55 4.86 -19.26
C GLY A 114 6.04 3.45 -18.97
N VAL A 115 4.73 3.23 -18.90
CA VAL A 115 4.15 1.90 -18.61
C VAL A 115 4.49 0.89 -19.70
N ASP A 116 4.85 -0.32 -19.27
CA ASP A 116 5.02 -1.50 -20.12
C ASP A 116 3.95 -2.53 -19.75
N GLU A 117 3.02 -2.77 -20.66
CA GLU A 117 1.91 -3.70 -20.48
C GLU A 117 2.39 -5.16 -20.28
N GLY A 118 3.52 -5.53 -20.86
CA GLY A 118 4.12 -6.85 -20.66
C GLY A 118 4.59 -7.01 -19.21
N LYS A 119 5.27 -6.00 -18.68
CA LYS A 119 5.68 -5.99 -17.26
C LYS A 119 4.48 -5.98 -16.31
N LEU A 120 3.39 -5.31 -16.66
CA LEU A 120 2.17 -5.35 -15.85
C LEU A 120 1.67 -6.79 -15.69
N ALA A 121 1.58 -7.55 -16.80
CA ALA A 121 1.17 -8.94 -16.74
C ALA A 121 2.14 -9.81 -15.92
N GLU A 122 3.45 -9.60 -16.05
CA GLU A 122 4.49 -10.30 -15.28
C GLU A 122 4.36 -10.02 -13.78
N ILE A 123 4.19 -8.77 -13.37
CA ILE A 123 4.05 -8.37 -11.97
C ILE A 123 2.75 -8.89 -11.35
N VAL A 124 1.66 -8.87 -12.09
CA VAL A 124 0.39 -9.48 -11.66
C VAL A 124 0.57 -10.97 -11.42
N GLN A 125 1.23 -11.68 -12.35
CA GLN A 125 1.49 -13.11 -12.20
C GLN A 125 2.43 -13.40 -11.02
N LEU A 126 3.50 -12.61 -10.85
CA LEU A 126 4.43 -12.72 -9.72
C LEU A 126 3.70 -12.57 -8.37
N THR A 127 2.77 -11.61 -8.28
CA THR A 127 1.96 -11.38 -7.08
C THR A 127 1.13 -12.63 -6.73
N ILE A 128 0.51 -13.26 -7.75
CA ILE A 128 -0.32 -14.45 -7.57
C ILE A 128 0.53 -15.68 -7.22
N ASP A 129 1.62 -15.91 -7.94
CA ASP A 129 2.47 -17.10 -7.77
C ASP A 129 3.13 -17.16 -6.38
N ASN A 130 3.29 -15.99 -5.73
CA ASN A 130 3.85 -15.90 -4.37
C ASN A 130 2.78 -15.71 -3.28
N ASP A 131 1.48 -15.91 -3.59
CA ASP A 131 0.37 -15.74 -2.65
C ASP A 131 0.38 -14.39 -1.91
N VAL A 132 0.84 -13.31 -2.57
CA VAL A 132 0.88 -11.96 -2.00
C VAL A 132 -0.49 -11.32 -2.06
N TYR A 133 -0.91 -10.72 -0.95
CA TYR A 133 -2.16 -9.98 -0.86
C TYR A 133 -1.90 -8.47 -0.99
N VAL A 134 -2.86 -7.77 -1.58
CA VAL A 134 -2.76 -6.33 -1.80
C VAL A 134 -3.78 -5.59 -0.94
N VAL A 135 -3.32 -4.59 -0.19
CA VAL A 135 -4.17 -3.69 0.61
C VAL A 135 -4.15 -2.30 -0.05
N PRO A 136 -5.08 -1.98 -0.97
CA PRO A 136 -4.90 -0.88 -1.92
C PRO A 136 -4.99 0.52 -1.31
N THR A 137 -5.86 0.74 -0.31
CA THR A 137 -6.11 2.04 0.35
C THR A 137 -6.28 3.20 -0.63
N MET A 138 -7.06 2.99 -1.70
CA MET A 138 -7.19 3.92 -2.83
C MET A 138 -7.77 5.28 -2.41
N TYR A 139 -8.75 5.29 -1.50
CA TYR A 139 -9.34 6.53 -1.00
C TYR A 139 -8.31 7.42 -0.28
N LEU A 140 -7.39 6.81 0.48
CA LEU A 140 -6.28 7.55 1.09
C LEU A 140 -5.42 8.24 0.03
N TRP A 141 -5.07 7.51 -1.04
CA TRP A 141 -4.21 8.04 -2.10
C TRP A 141 -4.88 9.15 -2.90
N GLU A 142 -6.18 9.08 -3.15
CA GLU A 142 -6.94 10.17 -3.78
C GLU A 142 -6.91 11.44 -2.91
N ASN A 143 -6.97 11.30 -1.59
CA ASN A 143 -6.88 12.43 -0.68
C ASN A 143 -5.45 12.99 -0.53
N LEU A 144 -4.42 12.14 -0.58
CA LEU A 144 -3.03 12.55 -0.38
C LEU A 144 -2.40 13.16 -1.64
N TYR A 145 -2.65 12.56 -2.81
CA TYR A 145 -2.02 12.96 -4.07
C TYR A 145 -2.96 13.76 -4.97
N GLY A 146 -4.27 13.55 -4.86
CA GLY A 146 -5.27 14.29 -5.60
C GLY A 146 -5.36 15.76 -5.18
N PHE A 147 -6.27 16.45 -5.82
CA PHE A 147 -6.65 17.83 -5.48
C PHE A 147 -8.04 17.82 -4.85
N PRO A 148 -8.18 17.27 -3.62
CA PRO A 148 -9.48 17.13 -3.01
C PRO A 148 -10.09 18.50 -2.68
N ASP A 149 -11.38 18.66 -2.97
CA ASP A 149 -12.15 19.78 -2.45
C ASP A 149 -12.32 19.62 -0.94
N ALA A 150 -11.39 20.21 -0.19
CA ALA A 150 -11.37 20.11 1.27
C ALA A 150 -12.66 20.62 1.92
N ASP A 151 -13.30 21.66 1.37
CA ASP A 151 -14.52 22.23 1.94
C ASP A 151 -15.72 21.28 1.70
N ALA A 152 -15.82 20.68 0.53
CA ALA A 152 -16.82 19.67 0.24
C ALA A 152 -16.65 18.44 1.14
N ILE A 153 -15.43 17.94 1.31
CA ILE A 153 -15.16 16.78 2.19
C ILE A 153 -15.45 17.12 3.65
N LEU A 154 -14.99 18.27 4.14
CA LEU A 154 -15.22 18.71 5.52
C LEU A 154 -16.67 19.02 5.85
N SER A 155 -17.54 19.18 4.85
CA SER A 155 -18.99 19.29 5.02
C SER A 155 -19.71 17.96 5.17
N GLN A 156 -19.03 16.83 4.97
CA GLN A 156 -19.64 15.49 5.04
C GLN A 156 -20.05 15.10 6.46
N PRO A 157 -21.08 14.26 6.62
CA PRO A 157 -21.67 13.95 7.93
C PRO A 157 -20.71 13.36 8.96
N GLU A 158 -19.72 12.58 8.49
CA GLU A 158 -18.70 11.95 9.33
C GLU A 158 -17.74 12.94 9.99
N MET A 159 -17.58 14.12 9.42
CA MET A 159 -16.67 15.14 9.97
C MET A 159 -17.10 15.68 11.34
N LYS A 160 -18.33 15.42 11.77
CA LYS A 160 -18.78 15.70 13.15
C LYS A 160 -18.00 14.92 14.22
N TYR A 161 -17.41 13.78 13.84
CA TYR A 161 -16.60 12.95 14.75
C TYR A 161 -15.11 13.36 14.79
N VAL A 162 -14.72 14.32 13.96
CA VAL A 162 -13.35 14.85 13.88
C VAL A 162 -13.28 16.18 14.62
N SER A 163 -12.27 16.38 15.47
CA SER A 163 -12.08 17.63 16.19
C SER A 163 -11.89 18.82 15.24
N GLN A 164 -12.29 20.03 15.69
CA GLN A 164 -12.10 21.25 14.88
C GLN A 164 -10.63 21.45 14.51
N SER A 165 -9.72 21.24 15.47
CA SER A 165 -8.28 21.39 15.24
C SER A 165 -7.75 20.43 14.16
N GLN A 166 -8.26 19.20 14.13
CA GLN A 166 -7.88 18.21 13.11
C GLN A 166 -8.45 18.58 11.73
N ARG A 167 -9.73 19.04 11.67
CA ARG A 167 -10.33 19.53 10.41
C ARG A 167 -9.56 20.71 9.84
N ASP A 168 -9.14 21.64 10.69
CA ASP A 168 -8.33 22.80 10.28
C ASP A 168 -6.93 22.37 9.81
N ALA A 169 -6.33 21.35 10.43
CA ALA A 169 -5.07 20.78 9.99
C ALA A 169 -5.20 20.11 8.61
N TRP A 170 -6.20 19.30 8.39
CA TRP A 170 -6.46 18.65 7.10
C TRP A 170 -6.72 19.68 5.98
N ARG A 171 -7.50 20.75 6.26
CA ARG A 171 -7.70 21.84 5.29
C ARG A 171 -6.39 22.49 4.88
N ARG A 172 -5.47 22.73 5.82
CA ARG A 172 -4.15 23.32 5.51
C ARG A 172 -3.23 22.37 4.74
N GLN A 173 -3.37 21.07 4.94
CA GLN A 173 -2.54 20.04 4.28
C GLN A 173 -3.07 19.66 2.90
N SER A 174 -4.35 19.93 2.63
CA SER A 174 -5.00 19.58 1.35
C SER A 174 -4.25 20.20 0.18
N GLY A 175 -3.93 19.38 -0.81
CA GLY A 175 -3.17 19.77 -2.01
C GLY A 175 -1.66 19.95 -1.81
N GLY A 176 -1.17 19.94 -0.56
CA GLY A 176 0.25 20.14 -0.27
C GLY A 176 1.16 18.96 -0.65
N ASN A 177 0.61 17.78 -0.87
CA ASN A 177 1.34 16.59 -1.28
C ASN A 177 1.22 16.29 -2.78
N ALA A 178 0.49 17.10 -3.54
CA ALA A 178 0.37 16.91 -4.98
C ALA A 178 1.76 17.02 -5.64
N ARG A 179 2.11 15.97 -6.40
CA ARG A 179 3.41 15.86 -7.09
C ARG A 179 3.22 16.01 -8.58
N GLY A 180 2.82 17.18 -9.05
CA GLY A 180 2.55 17.46 -10.46
C GLY A 180 1.29 18.29 -10.67
N GLY A 181 0.92 18.50 -11.93
CA GLY A 181 -0.32 19.15 -12.31
C GLY A 181 -1.54 18.25 -12.11
N GLU A 182 -2.74 18.82 -12.10
CA GLU A 182 -4.00 18.07 -11.91
C GLU A 182 -4.16 16.93 -12.91
N GLU A 183 -3.79 17.15 -14.18
CA GLU A 183 -3.88 16.15 -15.25
C GLU A 183 -2.92 14.96 -15.03
N GLU A 184 -1.66 15.23 -14.63
CA GLU A 184 -0.68 14.19 -14.32
C GLU A 184 -1.10 13.35 -13.12
N VAL A 185 -1.59 14.01 -12.07
CA VAL A 185 -2.08 13.33 -10.87
C VAL A 185 -3.31 12.48 -11.18
N ALA A 186 -4.26 13.02 -11.95
CA ALA A 186 -5.45 12.26 -12.37
C ALA A 186 -5.07 11.02 -13.19
N ALA A 187 -4.14 11.15 -14.15
CA ALA A 187 -3.64 10.05 -14.95
C ALA A 187 -2.91 9.00 -14.09
N TYR A 188 -2.09 9.41 -13.12
CA TYR A 188 -1.42 8.52 -12.20
C TYR A 188 -2.41 7.76 -11.30
N LEU A 189 -3.42 8.41 -10.76
CA LEU A 189 -4.47 7.76 -9.95
C LEU A 189 -5.31 6.80 -10.80
N ALA A 190 -5.56 7.13 -12.07
CA ALA A 190 -6.23 6.22 -13.02
C ALA A 190 -5.37 4.98 -13.31
N LEU A 191 -4.06 5.14 -13.50
CA LEU A 191 -3.13 4.01 -13.66
C LEU A 191 -3.13 3.09 -12.43
N ARG A 192 -3.15 3.64 -11.22
CA ARG A 192 -3.26 2.83 -10.00
C ARG A 192 -4.58 2.03 -9.96
N LYS A 193 -5.70 2.63 -10.38
CA LYS A 193 -6.99 1.93 -10.51
C LYS A 193 -6.91 0.80 -11.54
N GLN A 194 -6.23 1.03 -12.67
CA GLN A 194 -5.98 0.00 -13.68
C GLN A 194 -5.16 -1.16 -13.11
N VAL A 195 -4.04 -0.90 -12.45
CA VAL A 195 -3.21 -1.94 -11.80
C VAL A 195 -4.05 -2.77 -10.81
N LEU A 196 -4.83 -2.11 -9.97
CA LEU A 196 -5.71 -2.80 -9.02
C LEU A 196 -6.76 -3.66 -9.73
N LYS A 197 -7.31 -3.17 -10.84
CA LYS A 197 -8.28 -3.92 -11.66
C LYS A 197 -7.64 -5.16 -12.27
N GLU A 198 -6.45 -5.05 -12.85
CA GLU A 198 -5.72 -6.18 -13.44
C GLU A 198 -5.39 -7.26 -12.39
N LEU A 199 -4.94 -6.85 -11.20
CA LEU A 199 -4.73 -7.76 -10.07
C LEU A 199 -6.02 -8.49 -9.70
N SER A 200 -7.14 -7.76 -9.60
CA SER A 200 -8.44 -8.34 -9.26
C SER A 200 -8.94 -9.32 -10.32
N ASP A 201 -8.86 -8.95 -11.60
CA ASP A 201 -9.34 -9.76 -12.72
C ASP A 201 -8.51 -11.06 -12.89
N ALA A 202 -7.22 -10.99 -12.58
CA ALA A 202 -6.34 -12.16 -12.58
C ALA A 202 -6.52 -13.05 -11.32
N GLY A 203 -7.28 -12.62 -10.33
CA GLY A 203 -7.58 -13.39 -9.12
C GLY A 203 -6.58 -13.23 -7.98
N ALA A 204 -5.77 -12.18 -7.97
CA ALA A 204 -4.92 -11.85 -6.83
C ALA A 204 -5.75 -11.60 -5.57
N GLY A 205 -5.19 -11.93 -4.41
CA GLY A 205 -5.81 -11.67 -3.12
C GLY A 205 -5.85 -10.17 -2.82
N ILE A 206 -7.04 -9.59 -2.69
CA ILE A 206 -7.20 -8.18 -2.27
C ILE A 206 -7.80 -8.15 -0.88
N LEU A 207 -7.18 -7.42 0.04
CA LEU A 207 -7.68 -7.20 1.39
C LEU A 207 -8.17 -5.77 1.54
N MET A 208 -9.40 -5.63 2.00
CA MET A 208 -10.01 -4.32 2.22
C MET A 208 -9.37 -3.62 3.42
N GLY A 209 -8.73 -2.49 3.19
CA GLY A 209 -8.08 -1.67 4.20
C GLY A 209 -8.18 -0.19 3.87
N THR A 210 -8.09 0.68 4.89
CA THR A 210 -8.28 2.13 4.74
C THR A 210 -7.11 2.97 5.23
N ASP A 211 -6.24 2.40 6.04
CA ASP A 211 -5.17 3.11 6.74
C ASP A 211 -5.67 4.32 7.57
N SER A 212 -6.84 4.18 8.18
CA SER A 212 -7.39 5.21 9.08
C SER A 212 -6.71 5.17 10.46
N PRO A 213 -6.56 6.32 11.15
CA PRO A 213 -6.95 7.68 10.76
C PRO A 213 -5.83 8.43 10.01
N GLN A 214 -6.10 8.84 8.80
CA GLN A 214 -5.22 9.67 7.97
C GLN A 214 -5.99 10.92 7.50
N MET A 215 -5.40 11.75 6.63
CA MET A 215 -6.05 12.94 6.10
C MET A 215 -7.40 12.59 5.45
N PHE A 216 -8.48 13.14 5.99
CA PHE A 216 -9.88 12.90 5.60
C PHE A 216 -10.39 11.47 5.79
N ASN A 217 -9.56 10.54 6.28
CA ASN A 217 -9.93 9.16 6.55
C ASN A 217 -10.51 8.99 7.96
N VAL A 218 -11.82 9.12 8.08
CA VAL A 218 -12.52 8.93 9.35
C VAL A 218 -12.77 7.44 9.61
N PRO A 219 -12.26 6.86 10.72
CA PRO A 219 -12.47 5.44 11.03
C PRO A 219 -13.93 5.00 10.92
N GLY A 220 -14.15 3.86 10.29
CA GLY A 220 -15.48 3.33 9.97
C GLY A 220 -16.04 3.90 8.67
N TYR A 221 -16.11 5.20 8.51
CA TYR A 221 -16.59 5.83 7.27
C TYR A 221 -15.63 5.67 6.11
N ALA A 222 -14.33 5.73 6.37
CA ALA A 222 -13.30 5.54 5.34
C ALA A 222 -13.45 4.20 4.62
N LEU A 223 -13.92 3.14 5.29
CA LEU A 223 -14.19 1.86 4.66
C LEU A 223 -15.24 1.99 3.55
N HIS A 224 -16.32 2.73 3.78
CA HIS A 224 -17.35 2.92 2.75
C HIS A 224 -16.84 3.76 1.58
N ARG A 225 -15.93 4.70 1.83
CA ARG A 225 -15.27 5.47 0.77
C ARG A 225 -14.34 4.59 -0.06
N GLU A 226 -13.57 3.74 0.61
CA GLU A 226 -12.69 2.77 -0.07
C GLU A 226 -13.50 1.83 -0.97
N LEU A 227 -14.62 1.27 -0.48
CA LEU A 227 -15.53 0.44 -1.29
C LEU A 227 -16.00 1.17 -2.56
N GLN A 228 -16.30 2.47 -2.48
CA GLN A 228 -16.72 3.28 -3.61
C GLN A 228 -15.59 3.47 -4.63
N VAL A 229 -14.39 3.85 -4.17
CA VAL A 229 -13.22 4.07 -5.05
C VAL A 229 -12.79 2.77 -5.74
N VAL A 230 -12.83 1.65 -5.02
CA VAL A 230 -12.54 0.33 -5.60
C VAL A 230 -13.60 -0.08 -6.65
N ALA A 231 -14.87 0.26 -6.42
CA ALA A 231 -15.92 0.05 -7.43
C ALA A 231 -15.72 0.95 -8.66
N GLU A 232 -15.28 2.19 -8.49
CA GLU A 232 -14.91 3.09 -9.59
C GLU A 232 -13.72 2.59 -10.41
N ALA A 233 -12.82 1.79 -9.81
CA ALA A 233 -11.77 1.08 -10.52
C ALA A 233 -12.31 -0.06 -11.43
N GLY A 234 -13.62 -0.32 -11.41
CA GLY A 234 -14.27 -1.35 -12.21
C GLY A 234 -14.27 -2.75 -11.61
N ILE A 235 -13.97 -2.88 -10.32
CA ILE A 235 -14.04 -4.14 -9.60
C ILE A 235 -15.50 -4.43 -9.24
N SER A 236 -15.94 -5.68 -9.42
CA SER A 236 -17.32 -6.06 -9.14
C SER A 236 -17.66 -5.98 -7.66
N ASN A 237 -18.92 -5.68 -7.33
CA ASN A 237 -19.38 -5.68 -5.93
C ASN A 237 -19.14 -7.02 -5.22
N TYR A 238 -19.15 -8.12 -5.96
CA TYR A 238 -18.84 -9.44 -5.42
C TYR A 238 -17.37 -9.53 -4.95
N GLU A 239 -16.41 -9.14 -5.79
CA GLU A 239 -14.99 -9.15 -5.43
C GLU A 239 -14.67 -8.13 -4.32
N ILE A 240 -15.36 -6.97 -4.32
CA ILE A 240 -15.26 -5.99 -3.24
C ILE A 240 -15.71 -6.57 -1.90
N LEU A 241 -16.85 -7.26 -1.85
CA LEU A 241 -17.31 -7.92 -0.62
C LEU A 241 -16.37 -9.05 -0.20
N LYS A 242 -15.86 -9.81 -1.15
CA LYS A 242 -14.90 -10.89 -0.93
C LYS A 242 -13.59 -10.37 -0.32
N SER A 243 -13.12 -9.17 -0.70
CA SER A 243 -11.91 -8.55 -0.16
C SER A 243 -11.99 -8.23 1.34
N GLY A 244 -13.18 -7.94 1.85
CA GLY A 244 -13.42 -7.72 3.28
C GLY A 244 -13.90 -8.95 4.05
N THR A 245 -14.02 -10.11 3.41
CA THR A 245 -14.59 -11.33 4.01
C THR A 245 -13.77 -12.57 3.68
N ALA A 246 -14.02 -13.21 2.53
CA ALA A 246 -13.40 -14.49 2.18
C ALA A 246 -11.87 -14.40 2.00
N TRP A 247 -11.37 -13.32 1.40
CA TRP A 247 -9.92 -13.12 1.28
C TRP A 247 -9.25 -12.90 2.64
N VAL A 248 -9.89 -12.12 3.55
CA VAL A 248 -9.40 -11.98 4.92
C VAL A 248 -9.37 -13.34 5.63
N GLY A 249 -10.47 -14.11 5.51
CA GLY A 249 -10.52 -15.46 6.08
C GLY A 249 -9.43 -16.38 5.56
N LYS A 250 -9.11 -16.32 4.25
CA LYS A 250 -8.01 -17.11 3.66
C LYS A 250 -6.63 -16.64 4.15
N TYR A 251 -6.43 -15.31 4.28
CA TYR A 251 -5.15 -14.75 4.71
C TYR A 251 -4.80 -15.08 6.16
N VAL A 252 -5.80 -15.11 7.07
CA VAL A 252 -5.56 -15.34 8.51
C VAL A 252 -5.77 -16.80 8.94
N ALA A 253 -6.08 -17.72 8.00
CA ALA A 253 -6.28 -19.14 8.29
C ALA A 253 -4.95 -19.86 8.46
#